data_5eb2cce8871ae822ea2484743fdae5a0
#
_entry.id   5eb2cce8871ae822ea2484743fdae5a0
#
_cell.length_a   1.000
_cell.length_b   1.000
_cell.length_c   1.000
_cell.angle_alpha   90.00
_cell.angle_beta   90.00
_cell.angle_gamma   90.00
#
_symmetry.space_group_name_H-M   'P 1'
#
loop_
_entity.id
_entity.type
_entity.pdbx_description
1 polymer ?
#
loop_
_entity_poly.entity_id
_entity_poly.type
_entity_poly.pdbx_seq_one_letter_code
_entity_poly.pdbx_strand_id
1 'polypeptide(L)'
;MYQCSCTSDAFACMKSGFGVQYECFASPFNRNAEVYWSAFVDTDGFFGSQGSFFTTVDLLQDKGGSFYANPPFVEDVMLLMKTKIETMLGWKVPVTFVVVIPFWEDEPCHQWMMDQTTSGRAKHRILAEGHQYIEGNQQKNTKQSPIKHTSKFKASLFLLQNEGGKLLWPDENDEKFSMIWDKFQIA
;
A
#
# COMPACT_ATOMS: atom_id res chain seq x y z
N MET A 1 3.35 12.85 -14.58
CA MET A 1 3.35 12.00 -13.36
C MET A 1 2.54 10.77 -13.69
N TYR A 2 3.12 9.58 -13.59
CA TYR A 2 2.41 8.33 -13.86
C TYR A 2 1.53 7.99 -12.66
N GLN A 3 0.26 7.69 -12.89
CA GLN A 3 -0.63 7.14 -11.87
C GLN A 3 -0.48 5.61 -11.87
N CYS A 4 0.58 5.13 -11.24
CA CYS A 4 0.85 3.70 -11.18
C CYS A 4 0.11 3.06 -9.99
N SER A 5 -0.39 1.86 -10.21
CA SER A 5 -0.97 0.98 -9.19
C SER A 5 -0.24 -0.36 -9.19
N CYS A 6 -0.36 -1.12 -8.11
CA CYS A 6 0.08 -2.51 -8.14
C CYS A 6 -0.76 -3.31 -9.14
N THR A 7 -0.25 -4.46 -9.54
CA THR A 7 -1.00 -5.37 -10.42
C THR A 7 -2.24 -5.91 -9.69
N SER A 8 -3.29 -6.22 -10.44
CA SER A 8 -4.51 -6.82 -9.86
C SER A 8 -4.22 -8.14 -9.14
N ASP A 9 -3.24 -8.91 -9.63
CA ASP A 9 -2.82 -10.17 -8.99
C ASP A 9 -2.14 -9.91 -7.65
N ALA A 10 -1.26 -8.90 -7.55
CA ALA A 10 -0.64 -8.50 -6.28
C ALA A 10 -1.72 -8.03 -5.29
N PHE A 11 -2.68 -7.22 -5.74
CA PHE A 11 -3.78 -6.76 -4.89
C PHE A 11 -4.67 -7.93 -4.43
N ALA A 12 -4.99 -8.88 -5.30
CA ALA A 12 -5.75 -10.09 -4.95
C ALA A 12 -5.03 -10.93 -3.88
N CYS A 13 -3.70 -11.07 -3.98
CA CYS A 13 -2.90 -11.74 -2.95
C CYS A 13 -2.92 -10.97 -1.62
N MET A 14 -2.82 -9.64 -1.63
CA MET A 14 -2.96 -8.82 -0.42
C MET A 14 -4.34 -8.97 0.22
N LYS A 15 -5.40 -9.00 -0.60
CA LYS A 15 -6.78 -9.20 -0.13
C LYS A 15 -6.98 -10.58 0.48
N SER A 16 -6.52 -11.65 -0.18
CA SER A 16 -6.69 -13.02 0.31
C SER A 16 -5.80 -13.34 1.51
N GLY A 17 -4.56 -12.83 1.53
CA GLY A 17 -3.57 -13.12 2.58
C GLY A 17 -3.79 -12.31 3.85
N PHE A 18 -4.12 -11.03 3.72
CA PHE A 18 -4.18 -10.07 4.82
C PHE A 18 -5.46 -9.23 4.86
N GLY A 19 -6.49 -9.58 4.09
CA GLY A 19 -7.77 -8.90 4.10
C GLY A 19 -7.72 -7.45 3.62
N VAL A 20 -6.74 -7.07 2.79
CA VAL A 20 -6.61 -5.70 2.29
C VAL A 20 -7.87 -5.30 1.53
N GLN A 21 -8.54 -4.26 2.02
CA GLN A 21 -9.79 -3.73 1.49
C GLN A 21 -9.76 -2.22 1.26
N TYR A 22 -8.70 -1.56 1.73
CA TYR A 22 -8.55 -0.12 1.68
C TYR A 22 -7.28 0.28 0.93
N GLU A 23 -7.38 1.29 0.07
CA GLU A 23 -6.24 1.81 -0.69
C GLU A 23 -6.00 3.28 -0.33
N CYS A 24 -4.87 3.57 0.32
CA CYS A 24 -4.61 4.86 0.96
C CYS A 24 -4.30 5.98 -0.03
N PHE A 25 -3.75 5.64 -1.20
CA PHE A 25 -3.30 6.61 -2.21
C PHE A 25 -3.69 6.11 -3.59
N ALA A 26 -4.87 6.48 -4.04
CA ALA A 26 -5.38 6.06 -5.33
C ALA A 26 -6.13 7.20 -6.03
N SER A 27 -6.64 6.92 -7.20
CA SER A 27 -7.55 7.78 -7.96
C SER A 27 -8.63 6.91 -8.59
N PRO A 28 -9.71 7.49 -9.13
CA PRO A 28 -10.73 6.74 -9.86
C PRO A 28 -10.18 5.86 -11.00
N PHE A 29 -8.99 6.22 -11.51
CA PHE A 29 -8.40 5.58 -12.70
C PHE A 29 -7.42 4.46 -12.39
N ASN A 30 -6.88 4.39 -11.17
CA ASN A 30 -5.85 3.41 -10.80
C ASN A 30 -6.18 2.59 -9.55
N ARG A 31 -7.34 2.78 -8.93
CA ARG A 31 -7.75 2.03 -7.73
C ARG A 31 -7.96 0.55 -8.02
N ASN A 32 -7.54 -0.30 -7.10
CA ASN A 32 -7.90 -1.72 -7.03
C ASN A 32 -8.98 -1.98 -5.95
N ALA A 33 -9.00 -1.17 -4.87
CA ALA A 33 -10.01 -1.28 -3.83
C ALA A 33 -11.31 -0.53 -4.17
N GLU A 34 -12.43 -0.99 -3.60
CA GLU A 34 -13.69 -0.25 -3.68
C GLU A 34 -13.64 1.01 -2.82
N VAL A 35 -13.01 0.91 -1.64
CA VAL A 35 -12.82 2.02 -0.72
C VAL A 35 -11.40 2.53 -0.82
N TYR A 36 -11.25 3.79 -1.20
CA TYR A 36 -9.95 4.41 -1.44
C TYR A 36 -9.92 5.88 -1.06
N TRP A 37 -8.73 6.38 -0.82
CA TRP A 37 -8.45 7.80 -0.58
C TRP A 37 -7.65 8.38 -1.74
N SER A 38 -7.93 9.65 -2.04
CA SER A 38 -7.28 10.40 -3.12
C SER A 38 -6.90 11.82 -2.69
N ALA A 39 -6.08 12.48 -3.51
CA ALA A 39 -5.63 13.84 -3.24
C ALA A 39 -6.70 14.90 -3.56
N PHE A 40 -7.65 14.61 -4.45
CA PHE A 40 -8.56 15.60 -5.03
C PHE A 40 -10.02 15.24 -4.71
N VAL A 41 -10.45 15.50 -3.47
CA VAL A 41 -11.79 15.11 -2.99
C VAL A 41 -12.92 15.82 -3.75
N ASP A 42 -12.69 17.03 -4.21
CA ASP A 42 -13.64 17.85 -4.97
C ASP A 42 -13.99 17.25 -6.35
N THR A 43 -13.08 16.54 -6.96
CA THR A 43 -13.28 15.82 -8.23
C THR A 43 -13.50 14.33 -8.02
N ASP A 44 -12.66 13.68 -7.22
CA ASP A 44 -12.64 12.22 -7.06
C ASP A 44 -13.76 11.71 -6.14
N GLY A 45 -14.32 12.58 -5.30
CA GLY A 45 -15.46 12.27 -4.44
C GLY A 45 -16.70 11.81 -5.21
N PHE A 46 -16.94 12.34 -6.42
CA PHE A 46 -18.00 11.89 -7.32
C PHE A 46 -17.82 10.43 -7.80
N PHE A 47 -16.59 9.90 -7.72
CA PHE A 47 -16.23 8.52 -8.09
C PHE A 47 -15.99 7.63 -6.88
N GLY A 48 -16.38 8.07 -5.67
CA GLY A 48 -16.36 7.27 -4.45
C GLY A 48 -15.10 7.41 -3.59
N SER A 49 -14.22 8.37 -3.88
CA SER A 49 -13.10 8.68 -2.98
C SER A 49 -13.58 9.13 -1.60
N GLN A 50 -12.92 8.64 -0.55
CA GLN A 50 -13.18 9.05 0.84
C GLN A 50 -12.49 10.37 1.23
N GLY A 51 -11.87 11.06 0.27
CA GLY A 51 -11.09 12.27 0.50
C GLY A 51 -9.62 11.99 0.82
N SER A 52 -8.99 12.84 1.62
CA SER A 52 -7.57 12.66 1.96
C SER A 52 -7.38 11.58 3.03
N PHE A 53 -6.48 10.64 2.78
CA PHE A 53 -6.06 9.62 3.77
C PHE A 53 -5.62 10.25 5.09
N PHE A 54 -4.98 11.40 5.04
CA PHE A 54 -4.43 12.07 6.22
C PHE A 54 -5.50 12.64 7.17
N THR A 55 -6.70 12.90 6.68
CA THR A 55 -7.75 13.60 7.45
C THR A 55 -8.99 12.74 7.71
N THR A 56 -9.31 11.79 6.84
CA THR A 56 -10.60 11.08 6.94
C THR A 56 -10.47 9.61 7.35
N VAL A 57 -9.25 9.02 7.32
CA VAL A 57 -9.06 7.62 7.75
C VAL A 57 -9.37 7.39 9.23
N ASP A 58 -9.30 8.42 10.06
CA ASP A 58 -9.60 8.32 11.50
C ASP A 58 -11.07 7.92 11.77
N LEU A 59 -11.96 8.02 10.78
CA LEU A 59 -13.32 7.48 10.87
C LEU A 59 -13.34 5.94 11.02
N LEU A 60 -12.21 5.26 10.77
CA LEU A 60 -12.05 3.82 10.98
C LEU A 60 -11.42 3.47 12.34
N GLN A 61 -11.20 4.44 13.25
CA GLN A 61 -10.50 4.20 14.50
C GLN A 61 -11.15 3.11 15.38
N ASP A 62 -12.46 2.97 15.33
CA ASP A 62 -13.19 1.95 16.09
C ASP A 62 -13.40 0.63 15.33
N LYS A 63 -13.01 0.59 14.05
CA LYS A 63 -13.19 -0.60 13.18
C LYS A 63 -11.87 -1.26 12.81
N GLY A 64 -10.81 -0.45 12.66
CA GLY A 64 -9.54 -0.92 12.11
C GLY A 64 -9.65 -1.33 10.65
N GLY A 65 -8.76 -2.22 10.23
CA GLY A 65 -8.78 -2.78 8.89
C GLY A 65 -7.40 -3.07 8.32
N SER A 66 -7.42 -3.50 7.05
CA SER A 66 -6.21 -3.81 6.29
C SER A 66 -6.08 -2.90 5.08
N PHE A 67 -4.94 -2.27 4.94
CA PHE A 67 -4.67 -1.15 4.06
C PHE A 67 -3.52 -1.47 3.10
N TYR A 68 -3.64 -1.01 1.87
CA TYR A 68 -2.53 -0.91 0.93
C TYR A 68 -2.12 0.56 0.80
N ALA A 69 -0.83 0.86 0.97
CA ALA A 69 -0.28 2.20 0.86
C ALA A 69 0.90 2.22 -0.13
N ASN A 70 0.70 2.92 -1.24
CA ASN A 70 1.72 3.22 -2.25
C ASN A 70 1.66 4.72 -2.54
N PRO A 71 2.28 5.56 -1.69
CA PRO A 71 2.20 7.01 -1.79
C PRO A 71 2.93 7.53 -3.03
N PRO A 72 2.67 8.78 -3.45
CA PRO A 72 3.63 9.50 -4.28
C PRO A 72 5.01 9.49 -3.60
N PHE A 73 6.07 9.19 -4.38
CA PHE A 73 7.44 9.13 -3.85
C PHE A 73 8.02 10.54 -3.66
N VAL A 74 7.46 11.23 -2.67
CA VAL A 74 7.80 12.58 -2.23
C VAL A 74 8.04 12.51 -0.72
N GLU A 75 9.19 12.96 -0.25
CA GLU A 75 9.63 12.84 1.15
C GLU A 75 8.57 13.32 2.14
N ASP A 76 8.01 14.51 1.95
CA ASP A 76 6.98 15.08 2.85
C ASP A 76 5.72 14.20 2.91
N VAL A 77 5.28 13.65 1.76
CA VAL A 77 4.09 12.79 1.72
C VAL A 77 4.36 11.46 2.42
N MET A 78 5.56 10.88 2.22
CA MET A 78 5.97 9.65 2.88
C MET A 78 6.12 9.85 4.39
N LEU A 79 6.62 11.00 4.84
CA LEU A 79 6.74 11.33 6.27
C LEU A 79 5.36 11.52 6.93
N LEU A 80 4.43 12.18 6.26
CA LEU A 80 3.03 12.29 6.71
C LEU A 80 2.37 10.92 6.79
N MET A 81 2.58 10.06 5.77
CA MET A 81 2.08 8.69 5.76
C MET A 81 2.64 7.89 6.95
N LYS A 82 3.96 7.95 7.18
CA LYS A 82 4.63 7.33 8.33
C LYS A 82 3.96 7.72 9.65
N THR A 83 3.74 9.01 9.86
CA THR A 83 3.13 9.54 11.08
C THR A 83 1.69 9.03 11.26
N LYS A 84 0.92 8.96 10.18
CA LYS A 84 -0.44 8.43 10.20
C LYS A 84 -0.46 6.92 10.47
N ILE A 85 0.39 6.13 9.83
CA ILE A 85 0.52 4.69 10.07
C ILE A 85 0.91 4.42 11.53
N GLU A 86 1.89 5.16 12.08
CA GLU A 86 2.31 5.03 13.47
C GLU A 86 1.13 5.25 14.44
N THR A 87 0.33 6.29 14.19
CA THR A 87 -0.89 6.56 14.97
C THR A 87 -1.89 5.39 14.88
N MET A 88 -2.14 4.88 13.66
CA MET A 88 -3.11 3.81 13.42
C MET A 88 -2.65 2.47 14.01
N LEU A 89 -1.35 2.17 13.99
CA LEU A 89 -0.82 0.97 14.65
C LEU A 89 -0.99 1.01 16.19
N GLY A 90 -1.20 2.19 16.76
CA GLY A 90 -1.56 2.39 18.17
C GLY A 90 -3.06 2.19 18.49
N TRP A 91 -3.92 1.99 17.50
CA TRP A 91 -5.34 1.75 17.73
C TRP A 91 -5.58 0.41 18.45
N LYS A 92 -6.69 0.32 19.21
CA LYS A 92 -7.06 -0.89 19.97
C LYS A 92 -7.71 -1.98 19.11
N VAL A 93 -7.95 -1.70 17.84
CA VAL A 93 -8.55 -2.59 16.86
C VAL A 93 -7.49 -3.18 15.93
N PRO A 94 -7.75 -4.30 15.23
CA PRO A 94 -6.81 -4.87 14.29
C PRO A 94 -6.44 -3.92 13.15
N VAL A 95 -5.15 -3.70 12.94
CA VAL A 95 -4.62 -2.87 11.85
C VAL A 95 -3.49 -3.60 11.15
N THR A 96 -3.58 -3.66 9.83
CA THR A 96 -2.56 -4.22 8.95
C THR A 96 -2.29 -3.26 7.79
N PHE A 97 -1.02 -3.05 7.46
CA PHE A 97 -0.60 -2.29 6.28
C PHE A 97 0.31 -3.13 5.40
N VAL A 98 0.04 -3.12 4.10
CA VAL A 98 1.01 -3.47 3.07
C VAL A 98 1.47 -2.16 2.42
N VAL A 99 2.76 -1.85 2.52
CA VAL A 99 3.32 -0.56 2.09
C VAL A 99 4.38 -0.78 1.03
N VAL A 100 4.32 0.00 -0.05
CA VAL A 100 5.36 0.06 -1.07
C VAL A 100 5.91 1.48 -1.13
N ILE A 101 7.21 1.62 -0.89
CA ILE A 101 7.96 2.88 -0.98
C ILE A 101 9.27 2.66 -1.72
N PRO A 102 9.93 3.70 -2.26
CA PRO A 102 11.25 3.53 -2.87
C PRO A 102 12.27 3.02 -1.85
N PHE A 103 13.26 2.25 -2.32
CA PHE A 103 14.37 1.80 -1.49
C PHE A 103 15.39 2.94 -1.31
N TRP A 104 15.03 3.90 -0.47
CA TRP A 104 15.87 5.05 -0.11
C TRP A 104 16.31 4.91 1.35
N GLU A 105 17.47 4.28 1.58
CA GLU A 105 17.94 3.89 2.91
C GLU A 105 18.15 5.07 3.87
N ASP A 106 18.51 6.23 3.35
CA ASP A 106 18.76 7.43 4.15
C ASP A 106 17.49 8.26 4.42
N GLU A 107 16.34 7.86 3.84
CA GLU A 107 15.09 8.61 3.97
C GLU A 107 14.38 8.24 5.29
N PRO A 108 13.93 9.25 6.10
CA PRO A 108 13.41 9.02 7.44
C PRO A 108 12.21 8.06 7.52
N CYS A 109 11.32 8.06 6.52
CA CYS A 109 10.20 7.11 6.48
C CYS A 109 10.71 5.68 6.30
N HIS A 110 11.68 5.46 5.40
CA HIS A 110 12.26 4.15 5.16
C HIS A 110 13.00 3.65 6.43
N GLN A 111 13.80 4.49 7.06
CA GLN A 111 14.50 4.16 8.32
C GLN A 111 13.52 3.74 9.42
N TRP A 112 12.44 4.52 9.61
CA TRP A 112 11.41 4.16 10.59
C TRP A 112 10.75 2.82 10.28
N MET A 113 10.46 2.51 9.00
CA MET A 113 9.90 1.21 8.60
C MET A 113 10.87 0.06 8.93
N MET A 114 12.18 0.26 8.72
CA MET A 114 13.21 -0.71 9.06
C MET A 114 13.31 -0.93 10.58
N ASP A 115 13.16 0.12 11.39
CA ASP A 115 13.10 0.00 12.86
C ASP A 115 11.89 -0.85 13.30
N GLN A 116 10.76 -0.77 12.59
CA GLN A 116 9.61 -1.64 12.86
C GLN A 116 9.93 -3.12 12.54
N THR A 117 10.81 -3.41 11.58
CA THR A 117 11.23 -4.81 11.33
C THR A 117 12.09 -5.32 12.47
N THR A 118 13.02 -4.53 12.97
CA THR A 118 13.87 -4.86 14.12
C THR A 118 13.06 -5.12 15.39
N SER A 119 11.97 -4.35 15.59
CA SER A 119 11.06 -4.54 16.73
C SER A 119 10.05 -5.69 16.55
N GLY A 120 10.07 -6.39 15.43
CA GLY A 120 9.14 -7.47 15.10
C GLY A 120 7.71 -7.02 14.77
N ARG A 121 7.50 -5.73 14.52
CA ARG A 121 6.20 -5.17 14.11
C ARG A 121 6.01 -5.17 12.59
N ALA A 122 7.09 -5.29 11.83
CA ALA A 122 7.03 -5.34 10.38
C ALA A 122 7.85 -6.49 9.80
N LYS A 123 7.50 -6.87 8.57
CA LYS A 123 8.32 -7.69 7.67
C LYS A 123 8.74 -6.83 6.48
N HIS A 124 9.88 -7.11 5.89
CA HIS A 124 10.44 -6.35 4.77
C HIS A 124 10.99 -7.26 3.69
N ARG A 125 10.77 -6.87 2.44
CA ARG A 125 11.40 -7.45 1.25
C ARG A 125 11.75 -6.36 0.24
N ILE A 126 12.85 -6.54 -0.46
CA ILE A 126 13.26 -5.63 -1.54
C ILE A 126 12.61 -6.08 -2.84
N LEU A 127 11.95 -5.16 -3.52
CA LEU A 127 11.52 -5.31 -4.89
C LEU A 127 12.68 -4.88 -5.79
N ALA A 128 13.19 -5.79 -6.61
CA ALA A 128 14.28 -5.52 -7.54
C ALA A 128 13.85 -4.51 -8.62
N GLU A 129 14.82 -3.89 -9.27
CA GLU A 129 14.55 -3.18 -10.52
C GLU A 129 13.84 -4.12 -11.50
N GLY A 130 12.89 -3.56 -12.23
CA GLY A 130 12.06 -4.36 -13.12
C GLY A 130 10.74 -4.83 -12.54
N HIS A 131 10.46 -4.62 -11.24
CA HIS A 131 9.15 -4.95 -10.68
C HIS A 131 8.03 -4.17 -11.37
N GLN A 132 6.83 -4.76 -11.39
CA GLN A 132 5.75 -4.29 -12.25
C GLN A 132 4.69 -3.50 -11.52
N TYR A 133 4.27 -2.41 -12.19
CA TYR A 133 3.06 -1.65 -11.89
C TYR A 133 2.12 -1.65 -13.11
N ILE A 134 0.89 -1.27 -12.89
CA ILE A 134 -0.07 -0.97 -13.96
C ILE A 134 -0.21 0.55 -14.04
N GLU A 135 -0.14 1.09 -15.25
CA GLU A 135 -0.40 2.50 -15.49
C GLU A 135 -1.90 2.76 -15.51
N GLY A 136 -2.36 3.74 -14.70
CA GLY A 136 -3.78 4.10 -14.50
C GLY A 136 -4.46 4.75 -15.71
N ASN A 137 -3.90 4.64 -16.90
CA ASN A 137 -4.44 5.23 -18.11
C ASN A 137 -5.40 4.27 -18.85
N GLN A 138 -6.36 3.73 -18.10
CA GLN A 138 -7.32 2.74 -18.61
C GLN A 138 -8.21 3.28 -19.75
N GLN A 139 -8.26 4.60 -19.96
CA GLN A 139 -9.10 5.20 -21.01
C GLN A 139 -8.56 5.00 -22.43
N LYS A 140 -7.28 4.70 -22.61
CA LYS A 140 -6.68 4.57 -23.95
C LYS A 140 -6.87 3.21 -24.59
N ASN A 141 -7.26 2.17 -23.86
CA ASN A 141 -7.30 0.82 -24.40
C ASN A 141 -8.44 -0.04 -23.86
N THR A 142 -9.64 0.15 -24.38
CA THR A 142 -10.79 -0.74 -24.12
C THR A 142 -10.62 -2.15 -24.72
N LYS A 143 -9.54 -2.43 -25.44
CA LYS A 143 -9.29 -3.71 -26.15
C LYS A 143 -7.90 -4.30 -25.95
N GLN A 144 -7.00 -3.67 -25.19
CA GLN A 144 -5.66 -4.20 -24.93
C GLN A 144 -5.42 -4.39 -23.43
N SER A 145 -4.54 -5.35 -23.12
CA SER A 145 -4.09 -5.59 -21.74
C SER A 145 -3.62 -4.30 -21.05
N PRO A 146 -3.78 -4.19 -19.72
CA PRO A 146 -3.29 -3.03 -18.98
C PRO A 146 -1.84 -2.73 -19.35
N ILE A 147 -1.50 -1.45 -19.51
CA ILE A 147 -0.12 -1.06 -19.80
C ILE A 147 0.70 -1.34 -18.54
N LYS A 148 1.58 -2.31 -18.63
CA LYS A 148 2.53 -2.64 -17.58
C LYS A 148 3.66 -1.61 -17.60
N HIS A 149 3.90 -1.01 -16.46
CA HIS A 149 5.04 -0.13 -16.23
C HIS A 149 6.11 -0.88 -15.44
N THR A 150 7.30 -0.97 -15.98
CA THR A 150 8.43 -1.61 -15.34
C THR A 150 9.23 -0.56 -14.56
N SER A 151 9.39 -0.77 -13.27
CA SER A 151 10.18 0.14 -12.42
C SER A 151 11.65 0.13 -12.82
N LYS A 152 12.27 1.32 -12.86
CA LYS A 152 13.70 1.52 -13.12
C LYS A 152 14.53 1.61 -11.83
N PHE A 153 13.90 1.43 -10.68
CA PHE A 153 14.54 1.55 -9.36
C PHE A 153 14.02 0.45 -8.42
N LYS A 154 14.78 0.18 -7.38
CA LYS A 154 14.39 -0.72 -6.30
C LYS A 154 13.32 -0.06 -5.44
N ALA A 155 12.41 -0.87 -4.92
CA ALA A 155 11.44 -0.44 -3.91
C ALA A 155 11.49 -1.38 -2.70
N SER A 156 10.92 -0.92 -1.61
CA SER A 156 10.72 -1.69 -0.39
C SER A 156 9.26 -2.06 -0.24
N LEU A 157 8.99 -3.34 -0.03
CA LEU A 157 7.70 -3.87 0.35
C LEU A 157 7.72 -4.16 1.84
N PHE A 158 6.79 -3.56 2.59
CA PHE A 158 6.63 -3.79 4.02
C PHE A 158 5.25 -4.35 4.34
N LEU A 159 5.21 -5.25 5.32
CA LEU A 159 3.99 -5.65 6.02
C LEU A 159 4.11 -5.17 7.47
N LEU A 160 3.24 -4.23 7.87
CA LEU A 160 3.17 -3.72 9.24
C LEU A 160 1.85 -4.15 9.88
N GLN A 161 1.93 -4.60 11.13
CA GLN A 161 0.76 -5.06 11.88
C GLN A 161 0.87 -4.66 13.34
N ASN A 162 -0.25 -4.20 13.92
CA ASN A 162 -0.36 -4.19 15.38
C ASN A 162 -0.70 -5.62 15.89
N GLU A 163 -0.75 -5.81 17.19
CA GLU A 163 -1.03 -7.14 17.78
C GLU A 163 -2.38 -7.71 17.31
N GLY A 164 -3.41 -6.87 17.22
CA GLY A 164 -4.71 -7.29 16.69
C GLY A 164 -4.64 -7.73 15.22
N GLY A 165 -3.87 -7.01 14.41
CA GLY A 165 -3.64 -7.36 13.00
C GLY A 165 -2.91 -8.69 12.84
N LYS A 166 -1.89 -8.95 13.65
CA LYS A 166 -1.16 -10.23 13.65
C LYS A 166 -2.06 -11.41 14.05
N LEU A 167 -2.92 -11.22 15.05
CA LEU A 167 -3.87 -12.24 15.47
C LEU A 167 -4.93 -12.53 14.41
N LEU A 168 -5.40 -11.50 13.71
CA LEU A 168 -6.43 -11.63 12.67
C LEU A 168 -5.85 -12.22 11.37
N TRP A 169 -4.64 -11.83 11.01
CA TRP A 169 -3.97 -12.23 9.78
C TRP A 169 -2.57 -12.79 10.05
N PRO A 170 -2.47 -13.97 10.71
CA PRO A 170 -1.18 -14.57 11.01
C PRO A 170 -0.44 -15.00 9.74
N ASP A 171 0.87 -14.83 9.74
CA ASP A 171 1.78 -15.26 8.68
C ASP A 171 3.12 -15.73 9.29
N GLU A 172 3.04 -16.76 10.13
CA GLU A 172 4.17 -17.25 10.94
C GLU A 172 5.32 -17.76 10.03
N ASN A 173 4.99 -18.44 8.95
CA ASN A 173 5.96 -19.01 8.01
C ASN A 173 6.36 -18.07 6.88
N ASP A 174 5.93 -16.82 6.90
CA ASP A 174 6.21 -15.80 5.86
C ASP A 174 5.70 -16.18 4.45
N GLU A 175 4.75 -17.11 4.35
CA GLU A 175 4.25 -17.64 3.08
C GLU A 175 3.37 -16.60 2.34
N LYS A 176 2.42 -16.00 3.06
CA LYS A 176 1.49 -15.02 2.48
C LYS A 176 2.22 -13.77 2.01
N PHE A 177 3.16 -13.28 2.81
CA PHE A 177 3.95 -12.10 2.44
C PHE A 177 4.90 -12.40 1.26
N SER A 178 5.47 -13.60 1.21
CA SER A 178 6.26 -14.06 0.06
C SER A 178 5.42 -14.12 -1.22
N MET A 179 4.20 -14.63 -1.16
CA MET A 179 3.30 -14.65 -2.32
C MET A 179 3.00 -13.24 -2.87
N ILE A 180 2.83 -12.25 -1.99
CA ILE A 180 2.64 -10.85 -2.42
C ILE A 180 3.90 -10.36 -3.12
N TRP A 181 5.07 -10.59 -2.52
CA TRP A 181 6.35 -10.20 -3.08
C TRP A 181 6.57 -10.79 -4.48
N ASP A 182 6.28 -12.08 -4.68
CA ASP A 182 6.37 -12.77 -5.96
C ASP A 182 5.50 -12.11 -7.05
N LYS A 183 4.33 -11.59 -6.68
CA LYS A 183 3.42 -10.93 -7.64
C LYS A 183 3.88 -9.54 -8.08
N PHE A 184 4.83 -8.94 -7.40
CA PHE A 184 5.51 -7.72 -7.84
C PHE A 184 6.71 -8.00 -8.75
N GLN A 185 7.32 -9.19 -8.66
CA GLN A 185 8.46 -9.54 -9.49
C GLN A 185 8.01 -9.81 -10.94
N ILE A 186 8.93 -9.68 -11.87
CA ILE A 186 8.70 -10.08 -13.26
C ILE A 186 8.71 -11.61 -13.34
N ALA A 187 7.66 -12.18 -13.91
CA ALA A 187 7.67 -13.57 -14.34
C ALA A 187 8.46 -13.71 -15.63
#